data_19ed45ef8663282284e53d48eaca626e
#
_entry.id   19ed45ef8663282284e53d48eaca626e
#
_cell.length_a   1.000
_cell.length_b   1.000
_cell.length_c   1.000
_cell.angle_alpha   90.00
_cell.angle_beta   90.00
_cell.angle_gamma   90.00
#
_symmetry.space_group_name_H-M   'P 1'
#
loop_
_entity.id
_entity.type
_entity.pdbx_description
1 polymer ?
#
loop_
_entity_poly.entity_id
_entity_poly.type
_entity_poly.pdbx_seq_one_letter_code
_entity_poly.pdbx_strand_id
1 'polypeptide(L)'
;MRSTLRSALLFTLAALATLAHAAPDKMQAVEVGPGGILSVQTRPVPQPGAGEVLIKVRAAGVNPVDWKSAGRRMGMVPGTDVAGVIDTLGTDVTGFKPGDAVMGFARQSGSYAEYAVIPVTSLARKPKSLTFEQAAGLPITGETAYRALHEVGGIARGQTVLIHGAAGGVGSAAVQIAKAAGARVIGTASASNHEFLKSLGAAETVDYRSQRFEDVVKNVDLVLNTVDAETSQRSVAVVKPGGILVSVVAPASPVACAAAKIRCARPDREHGAPNADLLARVAELADAGKFKVNVDEVFSMADAGKAWEKSRAGHTRGKLVIRVSEGPTMKHQ
;
A
#
# COMPACT_ATOMS: atom_id res chain seq x y z
N MET A 1 44.51 -54.48 41.29
CA MET A 1 44.13 -53.11 41.65
C MET A 1 44.26 -52.22 40.43
N ARG A 2 43.17 -51.91 39.75
CA ARG A 2 43.15 -50.98 38.59
C ARG A 2 42.08 -49.94 38.87
N SER A 3 42.54 -48.70 39.18
CA SER A 3 41.72 -47.51 39.40
C SER A 3 41.26 -46.92 38.08
N THR A 4 39.94 -46.81 37.88
CA THR A 4 39.33 -46.15 36.73
C THR A 4 38.90 -44.76 37.16
N LEU A 5 39.63 -43.71 36.73
CA LEU A 5 39.19 -42.32 36.78
C LEU A 5 38.07 -42.08 35.76
N ARG A 6 36.89 -41.69 36.24
CA ARG A 6 35.80 -41.16 35.42
C ARG A 6 35.92 -39.61 35.41
N SER A 7 36.36 -39.06 34.27
CA SER A 7 36.29 -37.61 34.01
C SER A 7 34.84 -37.21 33.70
N ALA A 8 34.23 -36.43 34.53
CA ALA A 8 32.94 -35.78 34.28
C ALA A 8 33.19 -34.49 33.49
N LEU A 9 32.71 -34.46 32.24
CA LEU A 9 32.71 -33.28 31.40
C LEU A 9 31.44 -32.47 31.70
N LEU A 10 31.60 -31.35 32.42
CA LEU A 10 30.53 -30.36 32.60
C LEU A 10 30.39 -29.53 31.33
N PHE A 11 29.32 -29.75 30.59
CA PHE A 11 28.89 -28.83 29.52
C PHE A 11 28.14 -27.65 30.15
N THR A 12 28.81 -26.50 30.27
CA THR A 12 28.15 -25.23 30.59
C THR A 12 27.43 -24.73 29.32
N LEU A 13 26.11 -24.88 29.28
CA LEU A 13 25.24 -24.24 28.30
C LEU A 13 25.22 -22.73 28.59
N ALA A 14 26.00 -21.93 27.87
CA ALA A 14 25.86 -20.49 27.90
C ALA A 14 24.58 -20.10 27.14
N ALA A 15 23.50 -19.83 27.88
CA ALA A 15 22.30 -19.19 27.34
C ALA A 15 22.67 -17.77 26.91
N LEU A 16 22.82 -17.53 25.61
CA LEU A 16 22.82 -16.18 25.07
C LEU A 16 21.42 -15.61 25.28
N ALA A 17 21.23 -14.89 26.37
CA ALA A 17 20.08 -14.00 26.54
C ALA A 17 20.23 -12.88 25.50
N THR A 18 19.46 -12.95 24.41
CA THR A 18 19.23 -11.80 23.54
C THR A 18 18.58 -10.71 24.40
N LEU A 19 19.34 -9.69 24.76
CA LEU A 19 18.80 -8.48 25.38
C LEU A 19 17.74 -7.93 24.44
N ALA A 20 16.48 -8.16 24.77
CA ALA A 20 15.37 -7.48 24.15
C ALA A 20 15.58 -5.99 24.43
N HIS A 21 15.92 -5.23 23.39
CA HIS A 21 16.07 -3.79 23.49
C HIS A 21 14.65 -3.25 23.64
N ALA A 22 14.29 -2.82 24.86
CA ALA A 22 13.00 -2.16 25.07
C ALA A 22 12.92 -0.89 24.21
N ALA A 23 11.74 -0.63 23.66
CA ALA A 23 11.49 0.62 22.93
C ALA A 23 11.85 1.83 23.85
N PRO A 24 12.36 2.93 23.29
CA PRO A 24 12.63 4.12 24.07
C PRO A 24 11.32 4.75 24.60
N ASP A 25 11.41 5.58 25.66
CA ASP A 25 10.24 6.28 26.21
C ASP A 25 9.65 7.32 25.24
N LYS A 26 10.49 7.87 24.37
CA LYS A 26 10.14 8.95 23.43
C LYS A 26 10.59 8.61 22.01
N MET A 27 9.84 9.15 21.04
CA MET A 27 10.07 9.00 19.60
C MET A 27 9.95 10.33 18.89
N GLN A 28 10.51 10.43 17.68
CA GLN A 28 10.22 11.49 16.73
C GLN A 28 8.99 11.09 15.88
N ALA A 29 8.10 12.05 15.69
CA ALA A 29 6.90 11.88 14.85
C ALA A 29 6.56 13.19 14.15
N VAL A 30 6.02 13.09 12.94
CA VAL A 30 5.44 14.24 12.23
C VAL A 30 4.06 14.52 12.83
N GLU A 31 3.78 15.78 13.11
CA GLU A 31 2.48 16.23 13.61
C GLU A 31 1.83 17.21 12.65
N VAL A 32 0.50 17.13 12.54
CA VAL A 32 -0.30 18.09 11.78
C VAL A 32 -0.60 19.31 12.67
N GLY A 33 0.07 20.42 12.40
CA GLY A 33 -0.15 21.70 13.07
C GLY A 33 -1.26 22.56 12.43
N PRO A 34 -1.40 23.81 12.92
CA PRO A 34 -2.34 24.76 12.36
C PRO A 34 -2.15 24.96 10.86
N GLY A 35 -3.26 25.12 10.12
CA GLY A 35 -3.22 25.24 8.67
C GLY A 35 -2.79 23.98 7.90
N GLY A 36 -2.63 22.83 8.60
CA GLY A 36 -2.17 21.60 7.98
C GLY A 36 -0.64 21.55 7.75
N ILE A 37 0.11 22.43 8.40
CA ILE A 37 1.58 22.48 8.35
C ILE A 37 2.12 21.28 9.12
N LEU A 38 3.05 20.56 8.53
CA LEU A 38 3.70 19.40 9.15
C LEU A 38 4.99 19.82 9.85
N SER A 39 5.21 19.30 11.04
CA SER A 39 6.46 19.50 11.80
C SER A 39 6.84 18.22 12.55
N VAL A 40 8.14 17.98 12.72
CA VAL A 40 8.63 16.87 13.55
C VAL A 40 8.58 17.28 15.01
N GLN A 41 7.98 16.43 15.83
CA GLN A 41 7.79 16.63 17.27
C GLN A 41 8.26 15.40 18.05
N THR A 42 8.71 15.62 19.29
CA THR A 42 9.01 14.52 20.22
C THR A 42 7.74 14.10 20.95
N ARG A 43 7.39 12.82 20.89
CA ARG A 43 6.20 12.25 21.51
C ARG A 43 6.54 11.02 22.35
N PRO A 44 5.71 10.63 23.33
CA PRO A 44 5.87 9.34 23.98
C PRO A 44 5.66 8.21 22.98
N VAL A 45 6.40 7.11 23.14
CA VAL A 45 6.15 5.88 22.36
C VAL A 45 4.86 5.25 22.85
N PRO A 46 3.90 4.95 21.95
CA PRO A 46 2.63 4.32 22.34
C PRO A 46 2.87 2.87 22.78
N GLN A 47 1.95 2.37 23.63
CA GLN A 47 1.99 0.99 24.09
C GLN A 47 0.91 0.16 23.37
N PRO A 48 1.21 -1.06 22.89
CA PRO A 48 0.22 -1.90 22.22
C PRO A 48 -0.75 -2.52 23.25
N GLY A 49 -2.04 -2.43 22.94
CA GLY A 49 -3.12 -3.10 23.67
C GLY A 49 -3.33 -4.56 23.23
N ALA A 50 -4.44 -5.16 23.68
CA ALA A 50 -4.83 -6.52 23.26
C ALA A 50 -5.07 -6.59 21.74
N GLY A 51 -4.47 -7.60 21.09
CA GLY A 51 -4.56 -7.79 19.64
C GLY A 51 -3.76 -6.77 18.81
N GLU A 52 -2.90 -5.98 19.44
CA GLU A 52 -2.08 -4.96 18.77
C GLU A 52 -0.58 -5.26 18.89
N VAL A 53 0.19 -4.69 17.99
CA VAL A 53 1.67 -4.75 18.05
C VAL A 53 2.25 -3.35 17.95
N LEU A 54 3.37 -3.12 18.63
CA LEU A 54 4.23 -1.96 18.42
C LEU A 54 5.19 -2.27 17.29
N ILE A 55 5.22 -1.43 16.26
CA ILE A 55 6.11 -1.54 15.12
C ILE A 55 7.16 -0.43 15.19
N LYS A 56 8.43 -0.79 15.08
CA LYS A 56 9.49 0.14 14.73
C LYS A 56 9.42 0.43 13.24
N VAL A 57 8.94 1.61 12.90
CA VAL A 57 8.66 2.01 11.51
C VAL A 57 9.98 2.23 10.76
N ARG A 58 10.07 1.68 9.55
CA ARG A 58 11.17 1.90 8.61
C ARG A 58 10.77 2.89 7.53
N ALA A 59 9.57 2.72 7.00
CA ALA A 59 9.04 3.57 5.95
C ALA A 59 7.52 3.71 6.05
N ALA A 60 7.00 4.85 5.59
CA ALA A 60 5.59 5.16 5.51
C ALA A 60 5.22 5.57 4.07
N GLY A 61 4.13 5.02 3.53
CA GLY A 61 3.63 5.41 2.21
C GLY A 61 2.81 6.70 2.28
N VAL A 62 2.99 7.56 1.27
CA VAL A 62 2.22 8.81 1.16
C VAL A 62 0.99 8.56 0.28
N ASN A 63 -0.18 8.95 0.78
CA ASN A 63 -1.46 8.77 0.10
C ASN A 63 -2.28 10.07 0.08
N PRO A 64 -3.14 10.26 -0.94
CA PRO A 64 -4.04 11.42 -0.97
C PRO A 64 -4.93 11.55 0.27
N VAL A 65 -5.30 10.44 0.92
CA VAL A 65 -6.11 10.47 2.15
C VAL A 65 -5.37 11.15 3.31
N ASP A 66 -4.05 11.10 3.37
CA ASP A 66 -3.27 11.66 4.46
C ASP A 66 -3.45 13.19 4.51
N TRP A 67 -3.25 13.88 3.40
CA TRP A 67 -3.40 15.34 3.34
C TRP A 67 -4.86 15.80 3.17
N LYS A 68 -5.74 15.01 2.54
CA LYS A 68 -7.18 15.32 2.46
C LYS A 68 -7.87 15.29 3.82
N SER A 69 -7.35 14.51 4.77
CA SER A 69 -7.88 14.42 6.13
C SER A 69 -7.16 15.32 7.14
N ALA A 70 -6.13 16.08 6.74
CA ALA A 70 -5.28 16.88 7.62
C ALA A 70 -6.06 17.83 8.53
N GLY A 71 -7.04 18.54 8.00
CA GLY A 71 -7.86 19.49 8.80
C GLY A 71 -8.65 18.84 9.95
N ARG A 72 -8.88 17.51 9.89
CA ARG A 72 -9.53 16.74 10.97
C ARG A 72 -8.52 16.03 11.88
N ARG A 73 -7.22 16.19 11.61
CA ARG A 73 -6.13 15.49 12.30
C ARG A 73 -5.15 16.44 13.00
N MET A 74 -5.58 17.66 13.33
CA MET A 74 -4.75 18.58 14.10
C MET A 74 -4.25 17.94 15.40
N GLY A 75 -2.96 18.07 15.69
CA GLY A 75 -2.31 17.47 16.84
C GLY A 75 -2.06 15.96 16.73
N MET A 76 -2.41 15.34 15.60
CA MET A 76 -2.24 13.89 15.37
C MET A 76 -1.07 13.60 14.43
N VAL A 77 -0.54 12.40 14.53
CA VAL A 77 0.44 11.86 13.57
C VAL A 77 -0.30 11.42 12.30
N PRO A 78 0.07 11.93 11.12
CA PRO A 78 -0.52 11.50 9.87
C PRO A 78 0.10 10.19 9.34
N GLY A 79 -0.42 9.74 8.19
CA GLY A 79 0.06 8.56 7.49
C GLY A 79 -0.79 7.33 7.79
N THR A 80 -1.02 6.54 6.75
CA THR A 80 -1.83 5.33 6.83
C THR A 80 -1.00 4.09 6.54
N ASP A 81 -0.20 4.12 5.48
CA ASP A 81 0.62 2.98 5.06
C ASP A 81 1.92 2.89 5.85
N VAL A 82 2.27 1.71 6.32
CA VAL A 82 3.48 1.48 7.10
C VAL A 82 4.19 0.21 6.66
N ALA A 83 5.52 0.22 6.74
CA ALA A 83 6.35 -0.96 6.76
C ALA A 83 7.43 -0.82 7.83
N GLY A 84 7.68 -1.91 8.56
CA GLY A 84 8.63 -1.90 9.67
C GLY A 84 8.85 -3.27 10.26
N VAL A 85 9.38 -3.29 11.46
CA VAL A 85 9.68 -4.51 12.21
C VAL A 85 8.90 -4.49 13.52
N ILE A 86 8.27 -5.59 13.87
CA ILE A 86 7.59 -5.74 15.16
C ILE A 86 8.62 -5.63 16.28
N ASP A 87 8.40 -4.67 17.18
CA ASP A 87 9.21 -4.45 18.38
C ASP A 87 8.63 -5.20 19.57
N THR A 88 7.35 -4.96 19.88
CA THR A 88 6.66 -5.53 21.04
C THR A 88 5.27 -6.00 20.65
N LEU A 89 4.81 -7.07 21.31
CA LEU A 89 3.45 -7.58 21.17
C LEU A 89 2.61 -7.13 22.36
N GLY A 90 1.37 -6.74 22.11
CA GLY A 90 0.34 -6.66 23.12
C GLY A 90 -0.17 -8.05 23.52
N THR A 91 -1.11 -8.11 24.46
CA THR A 91 -1.76 -9.37 24.82
C THR A 91 -2.61 -9.94 23.67
N ASP A 92 -2.88 -11.24 23.68
CA ASP A 92 -3.74 -11.94 22.71
C ASP A 92 -3.26 -11.89 21.24
N VAL A 93 -2.00 -11.52 21.01
CA VAL A 93 -1.39 -11.56 19.67
C VAL A 93 -0.89 -12.97 19.38
N THR A 94 -1.34 -13.52 18.25
CA THR A 94 -0.87 -14.81 17.70
C THR A 94 -0.39 -14.64 16.25
N GLY A 95 0.45 -15.57 15.77
CA GLY A 95 0.93 -15.59 14.40
C GLY A 95 2.08 -14.63 14.09
N PHE A 96 2.47 -13.75 15.03
CA PHE A 96 3.58 -12.81 14.92
C PHE A 96 4.53 -12.90 16.11
N LYS A 97 5.75 -12.43 15.93
CA LYS A 97 6.77 -12.32 16.97
C LYS A 97 7.62 -11.05 16.80
N PRO A 98 8.29 -10.57 17.87
CA PRO A 98 9.27 -9.52 17.75
C PRO A 98 10.34 -9.88 16.70
N GLY A 99 10.73 -8.89 15.90
CA GLY A 99 11.66 -9.08 14.78
C GLY A 99 10.99 -9.43 13.44
N ASP A 100 9.71 -9.76 13.39
CA ASP A 100 9.01 -10.00 12.13
C ASP A 100 8.91 -8.71 11.31
N ALA A 101 9.32 -8.78 10.03
CA ALA A 101 9.14 -7.69 9.07
C ALA A 101 7.70 -7.69 8.55
N VAL A 102 7.02 -6.56 8.69
CA VAL A 102 5.60 -6.41 8.39
C VAL A 102 5.29 -5.14 7.61
N MET A 103 4.11 -5.11 7.01
CA MET A 103 3.50 -3.94 6.38
C MET A 103 2.01 -3.93 6.67
N GLY A 104 1.38 -2.75 6.63
CA GLY A 104 -0.04 -2.65 6.92
C GLY A 104 -0.55 -1.23 7.06
N PHE A 105 -1.61 -1.07 7.88
CA PHE A 105 -2.37 0.16 7.98
C PHE A 105 -2.34 0.74 9.40
N ALA A 106 -1.67 1.88 9.57
CA ALA A 106 -1.56 2.61 10.83
C ALA A 106 -2.65 3.69 10.97
N ARG A 107 -3.91 3.35 10.73
CA ARG A 107 -5.01 4.33 10.62
C ARG A 107 -5.27 5.11 11.91
N GLN A 108 -5.02 4.53 13.06
CA GLN A 108 -5.28 5.15 14.37
C GLN A 108 -4.05 5.89 14.90
N SER A 109 -2.88 5.26 14.84
CA SER A 109 -1.65 5.81 15.41
C SER A 109 -0.90 6.76 14.47
N GLY A 110 -1.17 6.68 13.15
CA GLY A 110 -0.35 7.31 12.13
C GLY A 110 0.96 6.55 11.88
N SER A 111 1.53 6.74 10.68
CA SER A 111 2.76 6.04 10.27
C SER A 111 3.97 6.95 10.08
N TYR A 112 3.80 8.28 10.14
CA TYR A 112 4.93 9.22 10.00
C TYR A 112 5.61 9.42 11.36
N ALA A 113 6.01 8.33 12.00
CA ALA A 113 6.61 8.28 13.32
C ALA A 113 7.57 7.09 13.43
N GLU A 114 8.53 7.17 14.33
CA GLU A 114 9.50 6.08 14.55
C GLU A 114 8.85 4.79 15.08
N TYR A 115 7.71 4.93 15.77
CA TYR A 115 6.92 3.80 16.27
C TYR A 115 5.42 4.01 15.98
N ALA A 116 4.72 2.92 15.72
CA ALA A 116 3.27 2.92 15.51
C ALA A 116 2.65 1.67 16.14
N VAL A 117 1.48 1.82 16.76
CA VAL A 117 0.67 0.69 17.25
C VAL A 117 -0.34 0.30 16.19
N ILE A 118 -0.41 -1.00 15.87
CA ILE A 118 -1.25 -1.50 14.77
C ILE A 118 -1.94 -2.79 15.19
N PRO A 119 -3.27 -2.90 14.98
CA PRO A 119 -3.98 -4.15 15.16
C PRO A 119 -3.45 -5.23 14.20
N VAL A 120 -3.28 -6.45 14.68
CA VAL A 120 -2.80 -7.58 13.85
C VAL A 120 -3.70 -7.85 12.64
N THR A 121 -4.99 -7.55 12.74
CA THR A 121 -5.95 -7.66 11.63
C THR A 121 -5.70 -6.68 10.48
N SER A 122 -4.83 -5.68 10.71
CA SER A 122 -4.42 -4.67 9.73
C SER A 122 -3.01 -4.90 9.19
N LEU A 123 -2.38 -6.05 9.50
CA LEU A 123 -1.01 -6.38 9.16
C LEU A 123 -0.89 -7.58 8.24
N ALA A 124 0.09 -7.53 7.35
CA ALA A 124 0.62 -8.67 6.62
C ALA A 124 2.14 -8.74 6.76
N ARG A 125 2.72 -9.92 6.55
CA ARG A 125 4.18 -10.07 6.46
C ARG A 125 4.68 -9.27 5.26
N LYS A 126 5.78 -8.55 5.45
CA LYS A 126 6.44 -7.86 4.35
C LYS A 126 6.97 -8.90 3.34
N PRO A 127 6.70 -8.73 2.02
CA PRO A 127 7.33 -9.57 1.00
C PRO A 127 8.86 -9.55 1.14
N LYS A 128 9.47 -10.71 1.02
CA LYS A 128 10.94 -10.84 1.08
C LYS A 128 11.61 -10.11 -0.09
N SER A 129 10.94 -10.08 -1.23
CA SER A 129 11.40 -9.45 -2.47
C SER A 129 11.38 -7.91 -2.46
N LEU A 130 10.71 -7.27 -1.49
CA LEU A 130 10.57 -5.82 -1.42
C LEU A 130 11.45 -5.20 -0.33
N THR A 131 11.99 -4.01 -0.58
CA THR A 131 12.56 -3.15 0.48
C THR A 131 11.45 -2.64 1.40
N PHE A 132 11.79 -1.99 2.53
CA PHE A 132 10.78 -1.38 3.41
C PHE A 132 10.07 -0.21 2.73
N GLU A 133 10.79 0.59 1.93
CA GLU A 133 10.20 1.69 1.16
C GLU A 133 9.18 1.17 0.13
N GLN A 134 9.54 0.10 -0.59
CA GLN A 134 8.62 -0.53 -1.53
C GLN A 134 7.42 -1.12 -0.80
N ALA A 135 7.64 -1.83 0.31
CA ALA A 135 6.58 -2.43 1.10
C ALA A 135 5.63 -1.37 1.71
N ALA A 136 6.15 -0.22 2.15
CA ALA A 136 5.32 0.90 2.61
C ALA A 136 4.44 1.51 1.50
N GLY A 137 4.84 1.37 0.23
CA GLY A 137 4.03 1.82 -0.90
C GLY A 137 2.87 0.89 -1.28
N LEU A 138 2.79 -0.30 -0.67
CA LEU A 138 1.86 -1.35 -1.10
C LEU A 138 0.48 -1.32 -0.41
N PRO A 139 0.30 -1.04 0.90
CA PRO A 139 -0.94 -1.35 1.60
C PRO A 139 -2.19 -0.76 0.94
N ILE A 140 -2.36 0.56 0.92
CA ILE A 140 -3.55 1.18 0.30
C ILE A 140 -3.65 0.86 -1.19
N THR A 141 -2.54 0.92 -1.92
CA THR A 141 -2.59 0.77 -3.37
C THR A 141 -2.86 -0.65 -3.80
N GLY A 142 -2.21 -1.62 -3.18
CA GLY A 142 -2.39 -3.04 -3.46
C GLY A 142 -3.76 -3.54 -3.03
N GLU A 143 -4.18 -3.22 -1.81
CA GLU A 143 -5.50 -3.61 -1.30
C GLU A 143 -6.63 -3.00 -2.14
N THR A 144 -6.57 -1.69 -2.42
CA THR A 144 -7.59 -1.01 -3.24
C THR A 144 -7.68 -1.61 -4.64
N ALA A 145 -6.54 -1.84 -5.29
CA ALA A 145 -6.51 -2.43 -6.63
C ALA A 145 -7.03 -3.87 -6.64
N TYR A 146 -6.61 -4.69 -5.67
CA TYR A 146 -7.05 -6.08 -5.56
C TYR A 146 -8.56 -6.16 -5.31
N ARG A 147 -9.06 -5.41 -4.33
CA ARG A 147 -10.50 -5.33 -4.03
C ARG A 147 -11.31 -4.87 -5.24
N ALA A 148 -10.87 -3.79 -5.89
CA ALA A 148 -11.58 -3.24 -7.04
C ALA A 148 -11.66 -4.22 -8.22
N LEU A 149 -10.59 -4.96 -8.49
CA LEU A 149 -10.55 -5.90 -9.61
C LEU A 149 -11.19 -7.25 -9.28
N HIS A 150 -10.87 -7.86 -8.14
CA HIS A 150 -11.33 -9.21 -7.79
C HIS A 150 -12.67 -9.23 -7.08
N GLU A 151 -12.82 -8.50 -5.96
CA GLU A 151 -14.04 -8.60 -5.14
C GLU A 151 -15.23 -7.87 -5.79
N VAL A 152 -14.98 -6.66 -6.31
CA VAL A 152 -16.02 -5.81 -6.89
C VAL A 152 -16.17 -6.07 -8.39
N GLY A 153 -15.05 -6.09 -9.10
CA GLY A 153 -14.97 -6.22 -10.55
C GLY A 153 -15.20 -7.64 -11.07
N GLY A 154 -14.88 -8.66 -10.28
CA GLY A 154 -14.99 -10.05 -10.69
C GLY A 154 -14.08 -10.38 -11.88
N ILE A 155 -12.84 -9.83 -11.87
CA ILE A 155 -11.90 -10.01 -12.97
C ILE A 155 -11.64 -11.49 -13.27
N ALA A 156 -11.63 -11.84 -14.56
CA ALA A 156 -11.38 -13.21 -15.03
C ALA A 156 -10.36 -13.24 -16.18
N ARG A 157 -9.74 -14.40 -16.39
CA ARG A 157 -8.83 -14.65 -17.50
C ARG A 157 -9.48 -14.36 -18.84
N GLY A 158 -8.75 -13.69 -19.73
CA GLY A 158 -9.19 -13.38 -21.09
C GLY A 158 -10.04 -12.11 -21.22
N GLN A 159 -10.46 -11.50 -20.11
CA GLN A 159 -11.15 -10.22 -20.12
C GLN A 159 -10.23 -9.07 -20.56
N THR A 160 -10.82 -8.04 -21.17
CA THR A 160 -10.16 -6.77 -21.46
C THR A 160 -10.51 -5.76 -20.38
N VAL A 161 -9.48 -5.18 -19.73
CA VAL A 161 -9.62 -4.23 -18.63
C VAL A 161 -9.01 -2.89 -19.02
N LEU A 162 -9.79 -1.82 -18.89
CA LEU A 162 -9.29 -0.44 -19.03
C LEU A 162 -9.02 0.13 -17.64
N ILE A 163 -7.81 0.66 -17.43
CA ILE A 163 -7.39 1.26 -16.17
C ILE A 163 -7.04 2.73 -16.42
N HIS A 164 -7.81 3.63 -15.80
CA HIS A 164 -7.53 5.07 -15.82
C HIS A 164 -6.59 5.47 -14.69
N GLY A 165 -5.68 6.43 -14.99
CA GLY A 165 -4.63 6.83 -14.05
C GLY A 165 -3.61 5.68 -13.82
N ALA A 166 -3.36 4.88 -14.85
CA ALA A 166 -2.62 3.63 -14.77
C ALA A 166 -1.17 3.79 -14.27
N ALA A 167 -0.56 4.96 -14.39
CA ALA A 167 0.80 5.21 -13.91
C ALA A 167 0.88 5.59 -12.42
N GLY A 168 -0.25 5.94 -11.79
CA GLY A 168 -0.31 6.28 -10.36
C GLY A 168 -0.23 5.06 -9.44
N GLY A 169 -0.30 5.27 -8.13
CA GLY A 169 -0.14 4.20 -7.13
C GLY A 169 -1.13 3.05 -7.32
N VAL A 170 -2.45 3.31 -7.25
CA VAL A 170 -3.49 2.29 -7.44
C VAL A 170 -3.50 1.76 -8.86
N GLY A 171 -3.33 2.64 -9.87
CA GLY A 171 -3.34 2.25 -11.27
C GLY A 171 -2.22 1.27 -11.61
N SER A 172 -0.99 1.55 -11.20
CA SER A 172 0.17 0.67 -11.47
C SER A 172 0.08 -0.68 -10.74
N ALA A 173 -0.52 -0.69 -9.56
CA ALA A 173 -0.86 -1.93 -8.87
C ALA A 173 -1.92 -2.72 -9.66
N ALA A 174 -2.98 -2.05 -10.12
CA ALA A 174 -4.06 -2.66 -10.86
C ALA A 174 -3.61 -3.28 -12.19
N VAL A 175 -2.71 -2.62 -12.94
CA VAL A 175 -2.12 -3.16 -14.17
C VAL A 175 -1.50 -4.53 -13.93
N GLN A 176 -0.70 -4.66 -12.89
CA GLN A 176 0.01 -5.90 -12.56
C GLN A 176 -0.92 -6.99 -12.05
N ILE A 177 -1.88 -6.63 -11.19
CA ILE A 177 -2.88 -7.57 -10.65
C ILE A 177 -3.76 -8.10 -11.80
N ALA A 178 -4.24 -7.22 -12.69
CA ALA A 178 -5.04 -7.61 -13.84
C ALA A 178 -4.25 -8.53 -14.80
N LYS A 179 -2.98 -8.21 -15.07
CA LYS A 179 -2.10 -9.09 -15.85
C LYS A 179 -1.91 -10.45 -15.17
N ALA A 180 -1.69 -10.47 -13.86
CA ALA A 180 -1.54 -11.73 -13.10
C ALA A 180 -2.79 -12.60 -13.14
N ALA A 181 -3.99 -11.98 -13.21
CA ALA A 181 -5.27 -12.65 -13.42
C ALA A 181 -5.46 -13.16 -14.88
N GLY A 182 -4.56 -12.81 -15.79
CA GLY A 182 -4.62 -13.23 -17.20
C GLY A 182 -5.52 -12.35 -18.07
N ALA A 183 -5.81 -11.12 -17.66
CA ALA A 183 -6.55 -10.14 -18.43
C ALA A 183 -5.65 -9.38 -19.42
N ARG A 184 -6.24 -8.87 -20.51
CA ARG A 184 -5.65 -7.91 -21.42
C ARG A 184 -5.84 -6.51 -20.85
N VAL A 185 -4.77 -5.81 -20.55
CA VAL A 185 -4.81 -4.52 -19.88
C VAL A 185 -4.56 -3.37 -20.86
N ILE A 186 -5.46 -2.40 -20.85
CA ILE A 186 -5.32 -1.10 -21.52
C ILE A 186 -5.15 -0.05 -20.42
N GLY A 187 -4.08 0.76 -20.47
CA GLY A 187 -3.82 1.78 -19.45
C GLY A 187 -3.87 3.19 -20.03
N THR A 188 -4.58 4.12 -19.37
CA THR A 188 -4.47 5.54 -19.72
C THR A 188 -3.42 6.24 -18.88
N ALA A 189 -2.50 6.93 -19.52
CA ALA A 189 -1.46 7.75 -18.89
C ALA A 189 -0.94 8.80 -19.89
N SER A 190 -0.08 9.72 -19.44
CA SER A 190 0.68 10.57 -20.38
C SER A 190 1.70 9.73 -21.17
N ALA A 191 2.04 10.16 -22.39
CA ALA A 191 2.97 9.45 -23.28
C ALA A 191 4.29 9.06 -22.60
N SER A 192 4.83 9.92 -21.73
CA SER A 192 6.07 9.67 -20.96
C SER A 192 6.00 8.46 -20.01
N ASN A 193 4.79 7.93 -19.73
CA ASN A 193 4.56 6.78 -18.88
C ASN A 193 4.21 5.49 -19.66
N HIS A 194 4.14 5.53 -21.00
CA HIS A 194 3.72 4.38 -21.78
C HIS A 194 4.69 3.20 -21.63
N GLU A 195 5.99 3.42 -21.73
CA GLU A 195 6.99 2.37 -21.55
C GLU A 195 6.96 1.79 -20.11
N PHE A 196 6.74 2.64 -19.12
CA PHE A 196 6.53 2.18 -17.76
C PHE A 196 5.30 1.24 -17.65
N LEU A 197 4.17 1.60 -18.23
CA LEU A 197 2.97 0.76 -18.22
C LEU A 197 3.17 -0.57 -18.96
N LYS A 198 3.84 -0.55 -20.11
CA LYS A 198 4.19 -1.77 -20.84
C LYS A 198 5.09 -2.68 -20.01
N SER A 199 6.07 -2.12 -19.29
CA SER A 199 6.95 -2.89 -18.40
C SER A 199 6.19 -3.55 -17.23
N LEU A 200 5.06 -2.97 -16.78
CA LEU A 200 4.16 -3.54 -15.79
C LEU A 200 3.20 -4.58 -16.39
N GLY A 201 3.06 -4.62 -17.71
CA GLY A 201 2.28 -5.59 -18.44
C GLY A 201 1.01 -5.07 -19.08
N ALA A 202 0.85 -3.77 -19.26
CA ALA A 202 -0.17 -3.22 -20.12
C ALA A 202 0.08 -3.67 -21.57
N ALA A 203 -0.97 -4.22 -22.21
CA ALA A 203 -0.92 -4.61 -23.63
C ALA A 203 -1.01 -3.38 -24.54
N GLU A 204 -1.77 -2.37 -24.09
CA GLU A 204 -1.97 -1.11 -24.80
C GLU A 204 -1.94 0.07 -23.84
N THR A 205 -1.61 1.22 -24.39
CA THR A 205 -1.58 2.49 -23.66
C THR A 205 -2.26 3.59 -24.47
N VAL A 206 -3.03 4.44 -23.80
CA VAL A 206 -3.70 5.60 -24.41
C VAL A 206 -3.18 6.87 -23.73
N ASP A 207 -2.66 7.79 -24.54
CA ASP A 207 -2.27 9.12 -24.04
C ASP A 207 -3.50 10.03 -23.92
N TYR A 208 -3.97 10.22 -22.67
CA TYR A 208 -5.14 11.03 -22.38
C TYR A 208 -4.99 12.52 -22.73
N ARG A 209 -3.75 12.99 -23.03
CA ARG A 209 -3.48 14.38 -23.41
C ARG A 209 -3.70 14.63 -24.90
N SER A 210 -3.48 13.61 -25.72
CA SER A 210 -3.58 13.70 -27.19
C SER A 210 -4.76 12.95 -27.77
N GLN A 211 -5.37 12.03 -27.02
CA GLN A 211 -6.44 11.16 -27.49
C GLN A 211 -7.61 11.07 -26.49
N ARG A 212 -8.81 11.08 -26.99
CA ARG A 212 -9.98 10.69 -26.22
C ARG A 212 -10.01 9.16 -26.17
N PHE A 213 -9.98 8.60 -24.96
CA PHE A 213 -9.98 7.14 -24.83
C PHE A 213 -11.24 6.49 -25.42
N GLU A 214 -12.38 7.21 -25.41
CA GLU A 214 -13.65 6.73 -25.96
C GLU A 214 -13.61 6.55 -27.47
N ASP A 215 -12.67 7.18 -28.17
CA ASP A 215 -12.56 7.05 -29.63
C ASP A 215 -11.78 5.77 -30.02
N VAL A 216 -10.85 5.34 -29.17
CA VAL A 216 -9.91 4.24 -29.46
C VAL A 216 -10.17 2.97 -28.63
N VAL A 217 -10.88 3.05 -27.51
CA VAL A 217 -11.23 1.90 -26.65
C VAL A 217 -12.71 1.61 -26.75
N LYS A 218 -13.07 0.34 -26.97
CA LYS A 218 -14.48 -0.10 -27.07
C LYS A 218 -14.65 -1.50 -26.46
N ASN A 219 -15.85 -1.75 -25.96
CA ASN A 219 -16.31 -3.08 -25.55
C ASN A 219 -15.41 -3.77 -24.51
N VAL A 220 -14.89 -3.02 -23.55
CA VAL A 220 -14.12 -3.62 -22.45
C VAL A 220 -15.03 -4.30 -21.43
N ASP A 221 -14.53 -5.35 -20.79
CA ASP A 221 -15.26 -6.11 -19.77
C ASP A 221 -15.34 -5.34 -18.44
N LEU A 222 -14.24 -4.67 -18.08
CA LEU A 222 -14.09 -3.96 -16.83
C LEU A 222 -13.35 -2.65 -17.05
N VAL A 223 -13.85 -1.58 -16.43
CA VAL A 223 -13.10 -0.33 -16.26
C VAL A 223 -12.80 -0.13 -14.79
N LEU A 224 -11.53 0.20 -14.48
CA LEU A 224 -11.13 0.73 -13.18
C LEU A 224 -10.78 2.22 -13.32
N ASN A 225 -11.55 3.07 -12.67
CA ASN A 225 -11.27 4.51 -12.63
C ASN A 225 -10.63 4.94 -11.30
N THR A 226 -9.45 5.57 -11.40
CA THR A 226 -8.73 6.12 -10.24
C THR A 226 -8.55 7.65 -10.34
N VAL A 227 -9.18 8.32 -11.31
CA VAL A 227 -8.93 9.72 -11.67
C VAL A 227 -9.98 10.66 -11.07
N ASP A 228 -11.19 10.73 -11.67
CA ASP A 228 -12.23 11.66 -11.25
C ASP A 228 -13.64 11.18 -11.68
N ALA A 229 -14.67 12.00 -11.36
CA ALA A 229 -16.06 11.72 -11.68
C ALA A 229 -16.35 11.84 -13.19
N GLU A 230 -15.70 12.79 -13.88
CA GLU A 230 -15.90 12.99 -15.33
C GLU A 230 -15.40 11.76 -16.09
N THR A 231 -14.21 11.27 -15.76
CA THR A 231 -13.66 10.03 -16.34
C THR A 231 -14.58 8.83 -16.09
N SER A 232 -15.19 8.72 -14.89
CA SER A 232 -16.22 7.69 -14.64
C SER A 232 -17.39 7.80 -15.60
N GLN A 233 -17.93 9.01 -15.75
CA GLN A 233 -19.11 9.22 -16.61
C GLN A 233 -18.81 8.90 -18.07
N ARG A 234 -17.68 9.33 -18.60
CA ARG A 234 -17.24 9.07 -19.96
C ARG A 234 -16.96 7.58 -20.22
N SER A 235 -16.49 6.88 -19.18
CA SER A 235 -16.17 5.44 -19.28
C SER A 235 -17.38 4.54 -19.50
N VAL A 236 -18.60 5.01 -19.20
CA VAL A 236 -19.83 4.26 -19.46
C VAL A 236 -19.94 3.84 -20.94
N ALA A 237 -19.49 4.68 -21.86
CA ALA A 237 -19.58 4.46 -23.30
C ALA A 237 -18.63 3.37 -23.84
N VAL A 238 -17.62 2.97 -23.07
CA VAL A 238 -16.62 1.97 -23.53
C VAL A 238 -16.81 0.59 -22.92
N VAL A 239 -17.64 0.47 -21.89
CA VAL A 239 -17.94 -0.82 -21.25
C VAL A 239 -18.95 -1.57 -22.08
N LYS A 240 -18.74 -2.85 -22.34
CA LYS A 240 -19.73 -3.70 -23.04
C LYS A 240 -20.98 -3.95 -22.18
N PRO A 241 -22.16 -4.18 -22.78
CA PRO A 241 -23.33 -4.61 -22.02
C PRO A 241 -23.00 -5.84 -21.15
N GLY A 242 -23.45 -5.83 -19.89
CA GLY A 242 -23.11 -6.84 -18.89
C GLY A 242 -21.74 -6.65 -18.21
N GLY A 243 -20.93 -5.72 -18.68
CA GLY A 243 -19.64 -5.38 -18.06
C GLY A 243 -19.78 -4.51 -16.79
N ILE A 244 -18.66 -4.09 -16.26
CA ILE A 244 -18.62 -3.32 -15.01
C ILE A 244 -17.64 -2.14 -15.06
N LEU A 245 -18.07 -1.01 -14.51
CA LEU A 245 -17.26 0.14 -14.19
C LEU A 245 -17.06 0.23 -12.67
N VAL A 246 -15.84 0.07 -12.21
CA VAL A 246 -15.45 0.24 -10.81
C VAL A 246 -14.72 1.57 -10.66
N SER A 247 -15.18 2.45 -9.77
CA SER A 247 -14.51 3.72 -9.49
C SER A 247 -14.12 3.83 -8.03
N VAL A 248 -12.84 4.08 -7.76
CA VAL A 248 -12.33 4.30 -6.39
C VAL A 248 -12.46 5.77 -5.95
N VAL A 249 -12.87 6.64 -6.84
CA VAL A 249 -13.05 8.09 -6.57
C VAL A 249 -14.53 8.46 -6.53
N ALA A 250 -15.19 8.57 -7.64
CA ALA A 250 -16.61 8.87 -7.72
C ALA A 250 -17.27 7.99 -8.81
N PRO A 251 -18.40 7.34 -8.53
CA PRO A 251 -19.10 6.50 -9.52
C PRO A 251 -19.69 7.36 -10.64
N ALA A 252 -19.97 6.72 -11.78
CA ALA A 252 -20.80 7.30 -12.82
C ALA A 252 -22.28 7.36 -12.38
N SER A 253 -23.10 8.10 -13.14
CA SER A 253 -24.53 8.18 -12.90
C SER A 253 -25.20 6.81 -12.95
N PRO A 254 -25.98 6.40 -11.93
CA PRO A 254 -26.70 5.13 -11.95
C PRO A 254 -27.66 5.02 -13.15
N VAL A 255 -28.26 6.13 -13.56
CA VAL A 255 -29.16 6.19 -14.73
C VAL A 255 -28.39 5.88 -16.02
N ALA A 256 -27.20 6.47 -16.20
CA ALA A 256 -26.36 6.20 -17.37
C ALA A 256 -25.88 4.74 -17.39
N CYS A 257 -25.51 4.19 -16.24
CA CYS A 257 -25.09 2.79 -16.12
C CYS A 257 -26.22 1.82 -16.48
N ALA A 258 -27.43 2.08 -15.99
CA ALA A 258 -28.62 1.28 -16.31
C ALA A 258 -28.97 1.34 -17.80
N ALA A 259 -28.94 2.54 -18.41
CA ALA A 259 -29.19 2.73 -19.83
C ALA A 259 -28.19 1.96 -20.72
N ALA A 260 -26.91 1.93 -20.30
CA ALA A 260 -25.85 1.17 -20.98
C ALA A 260 -25.86 -0.33 -20.66
N LYS A 261 -26.76 -0.81 -19.79
CA LYS A 261 -26.86 -2.20 -19.32
C LYS A 261 -25.54 -2.70 -18.69
N ILE A 262 -24.87 -1.85 -17.93
CA ILE A 262 -23.64 -2.17 -17.20
C ILE A 262 -23.84 -2.03 -15.70
N ARG A 263 -22.98 -2.66 -14.92
CA ARG A 263 -22.87 -2.40 -13.48
C ARG A 263 -21.91 -1.23 -13.24
N CYS A 264 -22.29 -0.32 -12.35
CA CYS A 264 -21.36 0.70 -11.85
C CYS A 264 -21.23 0.53 -10.33
N ALA A 265 -20.02 0.38 -9.87
CA ALA A 265 -19.74 0.08 -8.48
C ALA A 265 -18.60 0.93 -7.92
N ARG A 266 -18.59 1.05 -6.62
CA ARG A 266 -17.48 1.58 -5.85
C ARG A 266 -17.07 0.51 -4.83
N PRO A 267 -15.78 0.28 -4.60
CA PRO A 267 -15.36 -0.54 -3.48
C PRO A 267 -15.95 0.05 -2.19
N ASP A 268 -16.77 -0.74 -1.51
CA ASP A 268 -17.46 -0.30 -0.31
C ASP A 268 -16.43 -0.05 0.81
N ARG A 269 -16.55 1.13 1.44
CA ARG A 269 -15.72 1.48 2.59
C ARG A 269 -16.28 0.95 3.91
N GLU A 270 -17.56 0.58 3.96
CA GLU A 270 -18.17 0.01 5.16
C GLU A 270 -17.74 -1.43 5.38
N HIS A 271 -17.51 -2.19 4.31
CA HIS A 271 -16.82 -3.48 4.35
C HIS A 271 -15.29 -3.34 4.25
N GLY A 272 -14.80 -2.10 4.10
CA GLY A 272 -13.40 -1.73 3.89
C GLY A 272 -12.62 -1.48 5.17
N ALA A 273 -12.85 -2.23 6.25
CA ALA A 273 -11.81 -2.39 7.27
C ALA A 273 -10.52 -2.84 6.57
N PRO A 274 -9.34 -2.39 7.05
CA PRO A 274 -8.09 -2.89 6.53
C PRO A 274 -8.12 -4.41 6.50
N ASN A 275 -7.93 -5.00 5.32
CA ASN A 275 -8.03 -6.45 5.18
C ASN A 275 -6.62 -7.01 4.97
N ALA A 276 -6.09 -7.56 6.06
CA ALA A 276 -4.78 -8.22 6.07
C ALA A 276 -4.70 -9.35 5.01
N ASP A 277 -5.82 -10.06 4.76
CA ASP A 277 -5.84 -11.16 3.80
C ASP A 277 -5.66 -10.65 2.36
N LEU A 278 -6.33 -9.56 1.98
CA LEU A 278 -6.12 -8.95 0.66
C LEU A 278 -4.69 -8.44 0.49
N LEU A 279 -4.14 -7.84 1.54
CA LEU A 279 -2.77 -7.39 1.55
C LEU A 279 -1.79 -8.57 1.42
N ALA A 280 -2.07 -9.69 2.08
CA ALA A 280 -1.29 -10.92 1.96
C ALA A 280 -1.34 -11.50 0.53
N ARG A 281 -2.50 -11.47 -0.16
CA ARG A 281 -2.59 -11.88 -1.57
C ARG A 281 -1.70 -11.06 -2.49
N VAL A 282 -1.62 -9.75 -2.27
CA VAL A 282 -0.71 -8.89 -3.06
C VAL A 282 0.75 -9.14 -2.69
N ALA A 283 1.03 -9.42 -1.41
CA ALA A 283 2.36 -9.82 -0.95
C ALA A 283 2.85 -11.10 -1.64
N GLU A 284 1.98 -12.10 -1.78
CA GLU A 284 2.28 -13.34 -2.51
C GLU A 284 2.63 -13.08 -3.99
N LEU A 285 1.91 -12.15 -4.65
CA LEU A 285 2.23 -11.75 -6.02
C LEU A 285 3.62 -11.09 -6.11
N ALA A 286 3.98 -10.29 -5.12
CA ALA A 286 5.30 -9.65 -5.07
C ALA A 286 6.42 -10.70 -4.90
N ASP A 287 6.28 -11.63 -3.97
CA ASP A 287 7.26 -12.70 -3.74
C ASP A 287 7.35 -13.68 -4.92
N ALA A 288 6.26 -13.86 -5.68
CA ALA A 288 6.26 -14.61 -6.94
C ALA A 288 6.84 -13.83 -8.14
N GLY A 289 7.36 -12.62 -7.94
CA GLY A 289 7.91 -11.76 -9.00
C GLY A 289 6.88 -11.19 -9.99
N LYS A 290 5.59 -11.29 -9.65
CA LYS A 290 4.47 -10.84 -10.49
C LYS A 290 3.98 -9.43 -10.14
N PHE A 291 4.55 -8.82 -9.10
CA PHE A 291 4.19 -7.49 -8.63
C PHE A 291 5.43 -6.73 -8.16
N LYS A 292 5.54 -5.48 -8.58
CA LYS A 292 6.61 -4.56 -8.18
C LYS A 292 6.01 -3.25 -7.71
N VAL A 293 6.57 -2.65 -6.67
CA VAL A 293 6.21 -1.30 -6.23
C VAL A 293 7.22 -0.31 -6.81
N ASN A 294 6.75 0.60 -7.66
CA ASN A 294 7.57 1.72 -8.12
C ASN A 294 7.51 2.84 -7.08
N VAL A 295 8.64 3.14 -6.46
CA VAL A 295 8.81 4.31 -5.59
C VAL A 295 9.37 5.44 -6.44
N ASP A 296 8.58 6.50 -6.64
CA ASP A 296 8.94 7.67 -7.44
C ASP A 296 9.95 8.54 -6.71
N GLU A 297 9.71 8.75 -5.40
CA GLU A 297 10.62 9.54 -4.56
C GLU A 297 10.49 9.15 -3.09
N VAL A 298 11.62 9.25 -2.38
CA VAL A 298 11.72 9.01 -0.93
C VAL A 298 12.07 10.31 -0.22
N PHE A 299 11.27 10.68 0.76
CA PHE A 299 11.45 11.89 1.58
C PHE A 299 11.89 11.52 2.99
N SER A 300 12.53 12.47 3.70
CA SER A 300 12.71 12.38 5.15
C SER A 300 11.41 12.75 5.90
N MET A 301 11.31 12.43 7.19
CA MET A 301 10.20 12.91 8.02
C MET A 301 10.14 14.45 8.05
N ALA A 302 11.29 15.15 8.06
CA ALA A 302 11.36 16.60 8.02
C ALA A 302 10.78 17.17 6.72
N ASP A 303 10.83 16.42 5.61
CA ASP A 303 10.33 16.81 4.30
C ASP A 303 8.91 16.27 4.00
N ALA A 304 8.19 15.75 5.00
CA ALA A 304 6.83 15.21 4.82
C ALA A 304 5.87 16.22 4.17
N GLY A 305 6.03 17.52 4.44
CA GLY A 305 5.28 18.59 3.79
C GLY A 305 5.50 18.62 2.27
N LYS A 306 6.74 18.52 1.81
CA LYS A 306 7.10 18.47 0.39
C LYS A 306 6.52 17.21 -0.29
N ALA A 307 6.51 16.08 0.42
CA ALA A 307 5.87 14.85 -0.07
C ALA A 307 4.36 15.04 -0.30
N TRP A 308 3.68 15.76 0.61
CA TRP A 308 2.26 16.11 0.44
C TRP A 308 2.03 17.08 -0.71
N GLU A 309 2.88 18.09 -0.88
CA GLU A 309 2.82 19.03 -2.02
C GLU A 309 2.96 18.29 -3.34
N LYS A 310 3.97 17.42 -3.48
CA LYS A 310 4.16 16.59 -4.68
C LYS A 310 2.96 15.67 -4.92
N SER A 311 2.39 15.07 -3.87
CA SER A 311 1.19 14.23 -3.97
C SER A 311 -0.03 15.03 -4.46
N ARG A 312 -0.21 16.28 -4.01
CA ARG A 312 -1.30 17.17 -4.44
C ARG A 312 -1.14 17.63 -5.89
N ALA A 313 0.08 17.88 -6.31
CA ALA A 313 0.37 18.27 -7.70
C ALA A 313 0.00 17.16 -8.71
N GLY A 314 -0.12 15.91 -8.26
CA GLY A 314 -0.36 14.77 -9.13
C GLY A 314 0.89 14.37 -9.92
N HIS A 315 0.71 13.59 -10.99
CA HIS A 315 1.78 13.16 -11.89
C HIS A 315 2.85 12.24 -11.28
N THR A 316 2.60 11.68 -10.09
CA THR A 316 3.48 10.70 -9.45
C THR A 316 3.46 9.38 -10.25
N ARG A 317 4.63 8.84 -10.52
CA ARG A 317 4.80 7.51 -11.13
C ARG A 317 4.91 6.45 -10.03
N GLY A 318 3.81 5.80 -9.67
CA GLY A 318 3.75 4.87 -8.53
C GLY A 318 3.55 5.58 -7.20
N LYS A 319 4.51 5.48 -6.28
CA LYS A 319 4.35 5.90 -4.87
C LYS A 319 5.41 6.89 -4.41
N LEU A 320 4.99 7.78 -3.52
CA LEU A 320 5.88 8.59 -2.68
C LEU A 320 5.97 7.91 -1.31
N VAL A 321 7.14 7.97 -0.70
CA VAL A 321 7.45 7.28 0.56
C VAL A 321 8.22 8.22 1.49
N ILE A 322 7.93 8.15 2.78
CA ILE A 322 8.73 8.78 3.83
C ILE A 322 9.61 7.70 4.46
N ARG A 323 10.93 7.89 4.42
CA ARG A 323 11.87 7.10 5.20
C ARG A 323 11.88 7.62 6.62
N VAL A 324 11.57 6.74 7.57
CA VAL A 324 11.46 7.09 9.00
C VAL A 324 12.73 6.78 9.73
N SER A 325 13.32 5.62 9.51
CA SER A 325 14.60 5.23 10.12
C SER A 325 15.44 4.41 9.15
N GLU A 326 16.76 4.56 9.21
CA GLU A 326 17.66 3.73 8.43
C GLU A 326 17.61 2.29 8.94
N GLY A 327 17.45 1.34 8.04
CA GLY A 327 17.67 -0.07 8.31
C GLY A 327 19.16 -0.33 8.51
N PRO A 328 19.56 -1.47 9.12
CA PRO A 328 20.94 -1.88 9.08
C PRO A 328 21.37 -1.94 7.61
N THR A 329 22.39 -1.19 7.26
CA THR A 329 23.00 -1.21 5.92
C THR A 329 23.46 -2.63 5.65
N MET A 330 22.79 -3.36 4.79
CA MET A 330 23.35 -4.62 4.27
C MET A 330 24.58 -4.24 3.47
N LYS A 331 25.76 -4.44 4.07
CA LYS A 331 27.01 -4.41 3.31
C LYS A 331 26.92 -5.59 2.35
N HIS A 332 26.78 -5.30 1.07
CA HIS A 332 27.01 -6.31 0.03
C HIS A 332 28.47 -6.78 0.17
N GLN A 333 28.65 -8.01 0.62
CA GLN A 333 29.90 -8.75 0.49
C GLN A 333 29.93 -9.44 -0.88
#